data_10e1ee6e76da9e5d1a9d4a45cf74b7fd
#
_entry.id   10e1ee6e76da9e5d1a9d4a45cf74b7fd
#
_cell.length_a   1.000
_cell.length_b   1.000
_cell.length_c   1.000
_cell.angle_alpha   90.00
_cell.angle_beta   90.00
_cell.angle_gamma   90.00
#
_symmetry.space_group_name_H-M   'P 1'
#
loop_
_entity.id
_entity.type
_entity.pdbx_description
1 polymer ?
#
loop_
_entity_poly.entity_id
_entity_poly.type
_entity_poly.pdbx_seq_one_letter_code
_entity_poly.pdbx_strand_id
1 'polypeptide(L)'
;YKRQGLPREQWLEYRRKGIGGSDAAAVLGISPFRTGRDLYYDKLNIVTADDAENWVQLEVGTLLEPLVAKIFAHKTGYKIYRRPFMFQHPLYPWMLADLDYMVELPDGTTAILEIKTTNYNAKDNWWYNGEEIVPIYYESQGRHYMAVMNIDRVYFCCLYGNSEDEAMIRRIDRDMAYEEELIALERDFWENHVLTKTPPPYVEA
;
A
#
# COMPACT_ATOMS: atom_id res chain seq x y z
N TYR A 1 3.73 3.79 16.88
CA TYR A 1 2.59 3.69 17.81
C TYR A 1 1.61 2.60 17.38
N LYS A 2 0.81 2.13 18.32
CA LYS A 2 -0.05 0.96 18.13
C LYS A 2 -1.36 1.36 17.43
N ARG A 3 -1.66 0.70 16.31
CA ARG A 3 -2.90 0.94 15.54
C ARG A 3 -4.15 0.41 16.23
N GLN A 4 -4.04 -0.76 16.86
CA GLN A 4 -5.17 -1.48 17.42
C GLN A 4 -5.83 -0.69 18.57
N GLY A 5 -7.12 -0.42 18.42
CA GLY A 5 -7.90 0.31 19.42
C GLY A 5 -7.86 1.83 19.28
N LEU A 6 -7.18 2.39 18.27
CA LEU A 6 -7.26 3.82 17.98
C LEU A 6 -8.59 4.16 17.28
N PRO A 7 -9.28 5.22 17.70
CA PRO A 7 -10.41 5.76 16.94
C PRO A 7 -9.98 6.12 15.52
N ARG A 8 -10.90 5.96 14.55
CA ARG A 8 -10.64 6.26 13.13
C ARG A 8 -10.09 7.68 12.92
N GLU A 9 -10.62 8.66 13.64
CA GLU A 9 -10.19 10.06 13.54
C GLU A 9 -8.72 10.24 13.93
N GLN A 10 -8.28 9.60 15.02
CA GLN A 10 -6.88 9.65 15.44
C GLN A 10 -5.98 8.91 14.45
N TRP A 11 -6.43 7.80 13.90
CA TRP A 11 -5.72 7.05 12.87
C TRP A 11 -5.48 7.90 11.63
N LEU A 12 -6.50 8.60 11.14
CA LEU A 12 -6.40 9.49 9.98
C LEU A 12 -5.48 10.68 10.28
N GLU A 13 -5.49 11.20 11.50
CA GLU A 13 -4.59 12.27 11.92
C GLU A 13 -3.13 11.84 11.86
N TYR A 14 -2.82 10.63 12.35
CA TYR A 14 -1.46 10.07 12.25
C TYR A 14 -1.03 9.88 10.79
N ARG A 15 -1.91 9.41 9.93
CA ARG A 15 -1.63 9.25 8.50
C ARG A 15 -1.28 10.57 7.80
N ARG A 16 -1.83 11.69 8.24
CA ARG A 16 -1.53 13.02 7.68
C ARG A 16 -0.14 13.52 8.04
N LYS A 17 0.54 12.90 8.98
CA LYS A 17 1.90 13.27 9.41
C LYS A 17 3.00 12.77 8.47
N GLY A 18 2.64 12.06 7.44
CA GLY A 18 3.59 11.53 6.48
C GLY A 18 2.92 10.88 5.27
N ILE A 19 3.73 10.19 4.48
CA ILE A 19 3.34 9.48 3.28
C ILE A 19 3.27 7.99 3.62
N GLY A 20 2.10 7.39 3.46
CA GLY A 20 1.89 5.95 3.60
C GLY A 20 2.11 5.21 2.29
N GLY A 21 2.11 3.88 2.35
CA GLY A 21 2.30 3.05 1.15
C GLY A 21 1.24 3.26 0.08
N SER A 22 -0.02 3.37 0.48
CA SER A 22 -1.13 3.63 -0.45
C SER A 22 -1.07 5.01 -1.10
N ASP A 23 -0.28 5.94 -0.56
CA ASP A 23 -0.10 7.28 -1.10
C ASP A 23 0.97 7.34 -2.20
N ALA A 24 1.87 6.36 -2.23
CA ALA A 24 3.03 6.34 -3.12
C ALA A 24 2.66 6.49 -4.60
N ALA A 25 1.63 5.79 -5.05
CA ALA A 25 1.19 5.85 -6.44
C ALA A 25 0.73 7.26 -6.84
N ALA A 26 0.06 7.99 -5.95
CA ALA A 26 -0.36 9.38 -6.21
C ALA A 26 0.85 10.32 -6.30
N VAL A 27 1.85 10.14 -5.44
CA VAL A 27 3.10 10.90 -5.50
C VAL A 27 3.83 10.67 -6.81
N LEU A 28 3.86 9.42 -7.30
CA LEU A 28 4.51 9.06 -8.57
C LEU A 28 3.68 9.44 -9.82
N GLY A 29 2.45 9.87 -9.65
CA GLY A 29 1.56 10.21 -10.75
C GLY A 29 1.00 9.00 -11.52
N ILE A 30 0.99 7.83 -10.91
CA ILE A 30 0.53 6.57 -11.54
C ILE A 30 -0.73 5.99 -10.88
N SER A 31 -1.33 6.67 -9.93
CA SER A 31 -2.56 6.21 -9.28
C SER A 31 -3.77 6.38 -10.22
N PRO A 32 -4.57 5.33 -10.41
CA PRO A 32 -5.85 5.46 -11.12
C PRO A 32 -6.96 6.06 -10.24
N PHE A 33 -6.69 6.28 -8.95
CA PHE A 33 -7.72 6.65 -7.97
C PHE A 33 -7.64 8.13 -7.59
N ARG A 34 -6.45 8.71 -7.56
CA ARG A 34 -6.25 10.11 -7.16
C ARG A 34 -4.93 10.66 -7.69
N THR A 35 -4.85 11.99 -7.80
CA THR A 35 -3.66 12.72 -8.20
C THR A 35 -2.79 13.08 -7.00
N GLY A 36 -1.56 13.51 -7.26
CA GLY A 36 -0.70 14.09 -6.21
C GLY A 36 -1.32 15.34 -5.58
N ARG A 37 -2.06 16.11 -6.37
CA ARG A 37 -2.77 17.30 -5.87
C ARG A 37 -3.91 16.94 -4.91
N ASP A 38 -4.67 15.88 -5.21
CA ASP A 38 -5.68 15.34 -4.30
C ASP A 38 -5.06 14.91 -2.97
N LEU A 39 -3.93 14.20 -3.05
CA LEU A 39 -3.19 13.77 -1.88
C LEU A 39 -2.69 14.96 -1.05
N TYR A 40 -2.20 16.00 -1.72
CA TYR A 40 -1.75 17.23 -1.06
C TYR A 40 -2.87 17.85 -0.21
N TYR A 41 -4.06 17.99 -0.77
CA TYR A 41 -5.20 18.56 -0.04
C TYR A 41 -5.65 17.65 1.12
N ASP A 42 -5.57 16.33 0.95
CA ASP A 42 -5.85 15.38 2.03
C ASP A 42 -4.86 15.55 3.19
N LYS A 43 -3.55 15.65 2.89
CA LYS A 43 -2.52 15.83 3.93
C LYS A 43 -2.66 17.14 4.68
N LEU A 44 -3.15 18.18 4.05
CA LEU A 44 -3.46 19.45 4.70
C LEU A 44 -4.84 19.50 5.38
N ASN A 45 -5.61 18.40 5.28
CA ASN A 45 -6.98 18.31 5.83
C ASN A 45 -7.92 19.38 5.27
N ILE A 46 -7.71 19.79 4.01
CA ILE A 46 -8.54 20.80 3.33
C ILE A 46 -9.76 20.14 2.68
N VAL A 47 -9.54 18.98 2.03
CA VAL A 47 -10.58 18.16 1.41
C VAL A 47 -10.38 16.73 1.88
N THR A 48 -11.39 16.16 2.53
CA THR A 48 -11.42 14.74 2.86
C THR A 48 -12.09 13.98 1.72
N ALA A 49 -11.53 12.82 1.38
CA ALA A 49 -12.18 11.92 0.42
C ALA A 49 -13.58 11.55 0.94
N ASP A 50 -14.58 11.69 0.09
CA ASP A 50 -15.92 11.22 0.40
C ASP A 50 -15.95 9.69 0.22
N ASP A 51 -15.90 8.97 1.33
CA ASP A 51 -15.96 7.50 1.35
C ASP A 51 -17.36 6.96 1.06
N ALA A 52 -18.35 7.84 0.87
CA ALA A 52 -19.76 7.45 0.79
C ALA A 52 -20.10 6.64 -0.47
N GLU A 53 -19.42 6.89 -1.59
CA GLU A 53 -19.75 6.25 -2.87
C GLU A 53 -19.21 4.81 -2.98
N ASN A 54 -18.09 4.49 -2.35
CA ASN A 54 -17.43 3.19 -2.46
C ASN A 54 -17.30 2.45 -1.12
N TRP A 55 -18.18 2.75 -0.18
CA TRP A 55 -18.11 2.16 1.16
C TRP A 55 -18.23 0.63 1.15
N VAL A 56 -19.07 0.08 0.25
CA VAL A 56 -19.21 -1.39 0.14
C VAL A 56 -17.90 -2.03 -0.29
N GLN A 57 -17.23 -1.45 -1.27
CA GLN A 57 -15.94 -1.96 -1.77
C GLN A 57 -14.88 -1.94 -0.67
N LEU A 58 -14.83 -0.86 0.12
CA LEU A 58 -13.93 -0.75 1.26
C LEU A 58 -14.26 -1.77 2.36
N GLU A 59 -15.54 -1.95 2.64
CA GLU A 59 -16.02 -2.93 3.64
C GLU A 59 -15.69 -4.36 3.20
N VAL A 60 -15.91 -4.71 1.94
CA VAL A 60 -15.54 -6.01 1.38
C VAL A 60 -14.05 -6.27 1.58
N GLY A 61 -13.20 -5.29 1.26
CA GLY A 61 -11.76 -5.41 1.46
C GLY A 61 -11.39 -5.67 2.92
N THR A 62 -12.01 -4.95 3.83
CA THR A 62 -11.76 -5.11 5.27
C THR A 62 -12.22 -6.47 5.80
N LEU A 63 -13.43 -6.89 5.42
CA LEU A 63 -14.01 -8.15 5.89
C LEU A 63 -13.30 -9.37 5.31
N LEU A 64 -12.82 -9.29 4.06
CA LEU A 64 -12.15 -10.40 3.39
C LEU A 64 -10.65 -10.50 3.70
N GLU A 65 -10.05 -9.47 4.25
CA GLU A 65 -8.61 -9.47 4.54
C GLU A 65 -8.13 -10.69 5.33
N PRO A 66 -8.77 -11.09 6.45
CA PRO A 66 -8.35 -12.28 7.18
C PRO A 66 -8.52 -13.58 6.38
N LEU A 67 -9.56 -13.66 5.55
CA LEU A 67 -9.79 -14.82 4.69
C LEU A 67 -8.69 -14.94 3.63
N VAL A 68 -8.37 -13.87 2.95
CA VAL A 68 -7.33 -13.87 1.91
C VAL A 68 -5.97 -14.20 2.52
N ALA A 69 -5.68 -13.73 3.72
CA ALA A 69 -4.47 -14.09 4.45
C ALA A 69 -4.41 -15.60 4.74
N LYS A 70 -5.52 -16.22 5.12
CA LYS A 70 -5.61 -17.68 5.30
C LYS A 70 -5.36 -18.43 3.99
N ILE A 71 -5.90 -17.93 2.88
CA ILE A 71 -5.68 -18.53 1.56
C ILE A 71 -4.18 -18.51 1.22
N PHE A 72 -3.51 -17.38 1.44
CA PHE A 72 -2.06 -17.27 1.24
C PHE A 72 -1.29 -18.29 2.09
N ALA A 73 -1.57 -18.35 3.38
CA ALA A 73 -0.91 -19.28 4.30
C ALA A 73 -1.14 -20.74 3.90
N HIS A 74 -2.34 -21.09 3.49
CA HIS A 74 -2.67 -22.44 3.03
C HIS A 74 -1.96 -22.81 1.73
N LYS A 75 -1.93 -21.90 0.75
CA LYS A 75 -1.28 -22.14 -0.55
C LYS A 75 0.24 -22.23 -0.46
N THR A 76 0.85 -21.41 0.40
CA THR A 76 2.32 -21.32 0.52
C THR A 76 2.89 -22.21 1.61
N GLY A 77 2.12 -22.53 2.64
CA GLY A 77 2.62 -23.16 3.85
C GLY A 77 3.43 -22.23 4.74
N TYR A 78 3.51 -20.95 4.42
CA TYR A 78 4.27 -19.97 5.19
C TYR A 78 3.49 -19.51 6.42
N LYS A 79 4.20 -19.21 7.49
CA LYS A 79 3.64 -18.57 8.68
C LYS A 79 3.41 -17.09 8.41
N ILE A 80 2.22 -16.61 8.79
CA ILE A 80 1.88 -15.19 8.75
C ILE A 80 1.52 -14.70 10.14
N TYR A 81 1.77 -13.43 10.40
CA TYR A 81 1.41 -12.77 11.65
C TYR A 81 1.18 -11.29 11.43
N ARG A 82 0.42 -10.66 12.34
CA ARG A 82 0.17 -9.22 12.30
C ARG A 82 1.17 -8.48 13.18
N ARG A 83 1.55 -7.29 12.72
CA ARG A 83 2.22 -6.29 13.55
C ARG A 83 1.38 -5.02 13.51
N PRO A 84 0.45 -4.85 14.47
CA PRO A 84 -0.56 -3.78 14.44
C PRO A 84 0.00 -2.42 14.87
N PHE A 85 1.06 -1.98 14.19
CA PHE A 85 1.72 -0.70 14.46
C PHE A 85 1.80 0.13 13.19
N MET A 86 1.82 1.45 13.36
CA MET A 86 2.32 2.33 12.33
C MET A 86 3.83 2.43 12.47
N PHE A 87 4.56 2.11 11.43
CA PHE A 87 6.01 2.19 11.37
C PHE A 87 6.44 3.48 10.69
N GLN A 88 7.62 3.95 11.04
CA GLN A 88 8.23 5.15 10.51
C GLN A 88 9.64 4.81 10.03
N HIS A 89 10.02 5.33 8.86
CA HIS A 89 11.39 5.15 8.35
C HIS A 89 12.38 5.79 9.33
N PRO A 90 13.47 5.10 9.70
CA PRO A 90 14.40 5.63 10.69
C PRO A 90 15.15 6.89 10.25
N LEU A 91 15.33 7.10 8.94
CA LEU A 91 16.01 8.26 8.38
C LEU A 91 15.07 9.31 7.82
N TYR A 92 13.88 8.88 7.37
CA TYR A 92 12.89 9.74 6.71
C TYR A 92 11.57 9.68 7.47
N PRO A 93 11.40 10.49 8.53
CA PRO A 93 10.26 10.37 9.44
C PRO A 93 8.89 10.59 8.78
N TRP A 94 8.87 11.21 7.60
CA TRP A 94 7.66 11.39 6.80
C TRP A 94 7.26 10.14 6.01
N MET A 95 8.10 9.09 5.95
CA MET A 95 7.73 7.80 5.35
C MET A 95 7.11 6.90 6.41
N LEU A 96 5.85 6.54 6.22
CA LEU A 96 5.08 5.73 7.16
C LEU A 96 4.65 4.41 6.52
N ALA A 97 4.52 3.36 7.32
CA ALA A 97 4.05 2.06 6.87
C ALA A 97 3.03 1.48 7.84
N ASP A 98 1.95 0.99 7.27
CA ASP A 98 0.89 0.24 7.94
C ASP A 98 0.69 -1.06 7.16
N LEU A 99 1.22 -2.15 7.70
CA LEU A 99 1.28 -3.43 7.01
C LEU A 99 0.04 -4.28 7.30
N ASP A 100 -0.43 -5.02 6.31
CA ASP A 100 -1.48 -6.01 6.54
C ASP A 100 -0.94 -7.18 7.36
N TYR A 101 0.11 -7.85 6.86
CA TYR A 101 0.72 -9.00 7.52
C TYR A 101 2.22 -9.05 7.28
N MET A 102 2.90 -9.76 8.15
CA MET A 102 4.28 -10.22 7.98
C MET A 102 4.30 -11.71 7.68
N VAL A 103 5.31 -12.14 6.96
CA VAL A 103 5.54 -13.55 6.59
C VAL A 103 6.87 -14.00 7.17
N GLU A 104 6.87 -15.15 7.85
CA GLU A 104 8.09 -15.83 8.27
C GLU A 104 8.44 -16.86 7.20
N LEU A 105 9.57 -16.66 6.50
CA LEU A 105 10.02 -17.57 5.45
C LEU A 105 10.80 -18.75 6.03
N PRO A 106 10.86 -19.91 5.31
CA PRO A 106 11.56 -21.09 5.80
C PRO A 106 13.05 -20.89 6.10
N ASP A 107 13.69 -19.92 5.43
CA ASP A 107 15.11 -19.59 5.65
C ASP A 107 15.35 -18.68 6.87
N GLY A 108 14.29 -18.34 7.61
CA GLY A 108 14.37 -17.47 8.78
C GLY A 108 14.27 -15.98 8.48
N THR A 109 14.24 -15.57 7.21
CA THR A 109 14.00 -14.18 6.83
C THR A 109 12.52 -13.84 6.89
N THR A 110 12.20 -12.55 6.87
CA THR A 110 10.82 -12.06 6.87
C THR A 110 10.48 -11.38 5.55
N ALA A 111 9.22 -11.44 5.20
CA ALA A 111 8.65 -10.71 4.06
C ALA A 111 7.38 -9.98 4.51
N ILE A 112 6.88 -9.10 3.65
CA ILE A 112 5.63 -8.39 3.85
C ILE A 112 4.56 -9.09 3.01
N LEU A 113 3.34 -9.20 3.54
CA LEU A 113 2.18 -9.67 2.79
C LEU A 113 1.16 -8.53 2.68
N GLU A 114 0.87 -8.12 1.46
CA GLU A 114 -0.21 -7.19 1.14
C GLU A 114 -1.42 -7.94 0.61
N ILE A 115 -2.56 -7.67 1.18
CA ILE A 115 -3.83 -8.26 0.80
C ILE A 115 -4.57 -7.32 -0.15
N LYS A 116 -5.05 -7.88 -1.25
CA LYS A 116 -5.89 -7.17 -2.21
C LYS A 116 -7.13 -7.98 -2.53
N THR A 117 -8.20 -7.30 -2.87
CA THR A 117 -9.41 -7.89 -3.41
C THR A 117 -9.77 -7.15 -4.68
N THR A 118 -10.29 -7.88 -5.66
CA THR A 118 -10.78 -7.29 -6.90
C THR A 118 -11.93 -8.13 -7.42
N ASN A 119 -12.53 -7.72 -8.52
CA ASN A 119 -13.55 -8.50 -9.18
C ASN A 119 -12.97 -9.24 -10.40
N TYR A 120 -13.75 -10.16 -10.94
CA TYR A 120 -13.34 -10.99 -12.07
C TYR A 120 -12.98 -10.14 -13.31
N ASN A 121 -13.64 -9.03 -13.53
CA ASN A 121 -13.40 -8.17 -14.67
C ASN A 121 -12.06 -7.41 -14.56
N ALA A 122 -11.66 -7.05 -13.34
CA ALA A 122 -10.44 -6.30 -13.08
C ALA A 122 -9.21 -7.19 -12.85
N LYS A 123 -9.38 -8.52 -12.80
CA LYS A 123 -8.26 -9.44 -12.56
C LYS A 123 -7.16 -9.34 -13.62
N ASP A 124 -7.50 -8.97 -14.85
CA ASP A 124 -6.54 -8.88 -15.96
C ASP A 124 -5.49 -7.78 -15.76
N ASN A 125 -5.69 -6.84 -14.84
CA ASN A 125 -4.70 -5.86 -14.44
C ASN A 125 -3.46 -6.48 -13.78
N TRP A 126 -3.53 -7.76 -13.43
CA TRP A 126 -2.44 -8.54 -12.83
C TRP A 126 -1.65 -9.36 -13.85
N TRP A 127 -1.87 -9.11 -15.12
CA TRP A 127 -1.10 -9.65 -16.25
C TRP A 127 -0.76 -8.55 -17.24
N TYR A 128 0.40 -8.69 -17.87
CA TYR A 128 0.83 -7.81 -18.96
C TYR A 128 1.54 -8.65 -20.01
N ASN A 129 1.06 -8.61 -21.26
CA ASN A 129 1.60 -9.41 -22.36
C ASN A 129 1.74 -10.91 -22.02
N GLY A 130 0.77 -11.46 -21.28
CA GLY A 130 0.79 -12.87 -20.87
C GLY A 130 1.67 -13.18 -19.65
N GLU A 131 2.39 -12.20 -19.13
CA GLU A 131 3.21 -12.36 -17.93
C GLU A 131 2.47 -11.92 -16.67
N GLU A 132 2.74 -12.63 -15.58
CA GLU A 132 2.21 -12.27 -14.26
C GLU A 132 2.91 -11.02 -13.73
N ILE A 133 2.13 -10.01 -13.35
CA ILE A 133 2.64 -8.76 -12.79
C ILE A 133 1.87 -8.37 -11.53
N VAL A 134 2.42 -7.42 -10.80
CA VAL A 134 1.68 -6.60 -9.83
C VAL A 134 1.33 -5.29 -10.53
N PRO A 135 0.07 -4.81 -10.46
CA PRO A 135 -0.27 -3.49 -10.99
C PRO A 135 0.70 -2.42 -10.46
N ILE A 136 1.15 -1.52 -11.34
CA ILE A 136 2.19 -0.55 -11.01
C ILE A 136 1.85 0.33 -9.79
N TYR A 137 0.56 0.64 -9.61
CA TYR A 137 0.09 1.44 -8.49
C TYR A 137 0.08 0.67 -7.16
N TYR A 138 0.06 -0.67 -7.17
CA TYR A 138 0.25 -1.51 -5.99
C TYR A 138 1.74 -1.85 -5.79
N GLU A 139 2.50 -2.01 -6.87
CA GLU A 139 3.95 -2.21 -6.78
C GLU A 139 4.61 -1.08 -5.99
N SER A 140 4.26 0.17 -6.28
CA SER A 140 4.80 1.33 -5.56
C SER A 140 4.50 1.27 -4.06
N GLN A 141 3.32 0.79 -3.66
CA GLN A 141 2.97 0.57 -2.27
C GLN A 141 3.91 -0.43 -1.60
N GLY A 142 4.12 -1.58 -2.23
CA GLY A 142 5.01 -2.61 -1.72
C GLY A 142 6.46 -2.14 -1.61
N ARG A 143 6.93 -1.40 -2.59
CA ARG A 143 8.30 -0.85 -2.58
C ARG A 143 8.50 0.21 -1.52
N HIS A 144 7.49 1.03 -1.28
CA HIS A 144 7.49 1.97 -0.15
C HIS A 144 7.60 1.23 1.18
N TYR A 145 6.85 0.16 1.37
CA TYR A 145 6.93 -0.65 2.60
C TYR A 145 8.29 -1.31 2.78
N MET A 146 8.89 -1.84 1.72
CA MET A 146 10.23 -2.41 1.80
C MET A 146 11.27 -1.38 2.24
N ALA A 147 11.13 -0.14 1.78
CA ALA A 147 12.00 0.96 2.19
C ALA A 147 11.85 1.27 3.68
N VAL A 148 10.63 1.46 4.15
CA VAL A 148 10.36 1.82 5.57
C VAL A 148 10.83 0.72 6.51
N MET A 149 10.54 -0.55 6.17
CA MET A 149 10.79 -1.70 7.03
C MET A 149 12.20 -2.28 6.87
N ASN A 150 12.93 -1.87 5.84
CA ASN A 150 14.21 -2.49 5.46
C ASN A 150 14.05 -4.02 5.26
N ILE A 151 13.05 -4.39 4.49
CA ILE A 151 12.71 -5.78 4.15
C ILE A 151 12.83 -5.95 2.64
N ASP A 152 13.32 -7.11 2.19
CA ASP A 152 13.73 -7.33 0.81
C ASP A 152 12.66 -7.94 -0.07
N ARG A 153 11.48 -8.29 0.48
CA ARG A 153 10.45 -8.99 -0.28
C ARG A 153 9.05 -8.64 0.17
N VAL A 154 8.15 -8.46 -0.80
CA VAL A 154 6.71 -8.34 -0.60
C VAL A 154 5.99 -9.39 -1.41
N TYR A 155 5.04 -10.05 -0.78
CA TYR A 155 4.02 -10.87 -1.45
C TYR A 155 2.72 -10.09 -1.52
N PHE A 156 2.06 -10.19 -2.67
CA PHE A 156 0.68 -9.76 -2.84
C PHE A 156 -0.19 -10.98 -3.00
N CYS A 157 -1.29 -11.03 -2.26
CA CYS A 157 -2.32 -12.03 -2.46
C CYS A 157 -3.63 -11.32 -2.77
N CYS A 158 -4.20 -11.59 -3.94
CA CYS A 158 -5.40 -10.92 -4.43
C CYS A 158 -6.48 -11.94 -4.73
N LEU A 159 -7.61 -11.83 -4.02
CA LEU A 159 -8.80 -12.61 -4.28
C LEU A 159 -9.67 -11.87 -5.30
N TYR A 160 -10.05 -12.57 -6.38
CA TYR A 160 -10.89 -12.01 -7.45
C TYR A 160 -12.20 -12.76 -7.66
N GLY A 161 -12.54 -13.67 -6.77
CA GLY A 161 -13.76 -14.46 -6.79
C GLY A 161 -14.11 -14.99 -5.39
N ASN A 162 -14.66 -16.19 -5.32
CA ASN A 162 -15.12 -16.78 -4.06
C ASN A 162 -14.57 -18.20 -3.80
N SER A 163 -13.50 -18.57 -4.48
CA SER A 163 -12.83 -19.86 -4.27
C SER A 163 -11.32 -19.68 -4.10
N GLU A 164 -10.67 -20.68 -3.56
CA GLU A 164 -9.22 -20.68 -3.38
C GLU A 164 -8.48 -20.54 -4.72
N ASP A 165 -9.00 -21.14 -5.80
CA ASP A 165 -8.41 -21.04 -7.13
C ASP A 165 -8.51 -19.63 -7.73
N GLU A 166 -9.39 -18.80 -7.19
CA GLU A 166 -9.57 -17.42 -7.60
C GLU A 166 -8.79 -16.43 -6.73
N ALA A 167 -7.70 -16.90 -6.17
CA ALA A 167 -6.71 -16.07 -5.48
C ALA A 167 -5.36 -16.20 -6.18
N MET A 168 -4.77 -15.07 -6.52
CA MET A 168 -3.45 -15.04 -7.13
C MET A 168 -2.42 -14.49 -6.16
N ILE A 169 -1.21 -15.06 -6.24
CA ILE A 169 -0.07 -14.66 -5.42
C ILE A 169 0.99 -14.08 -6.35
N ARG A 170 1.54 -12.93 -5.99
CA ARG A 170 2.65 -12.28 -6.68
C ARG A 170 3.75 -11.99 -5.67
N ARG A 171 4.98 -11.97 -6.16
CA ARG A 171 6.16 -11.65 -5.37
C ARG A 171 6.95 -10.56 -6.07
N ILE A 172 7.36 -9.55 -5.32
CA ILE A 172 8.36 -8.59 -5.76
C ILE A 172 9.54 -8.58 -4.80
N ASP A 173 10.73 -8.48 -5.33
CA ASP A 173 11.95 -8.35 -4.56
C ASP A 173 12.45 -6.90 -4.61
N ARG A 174 13.19 -6.49 -3.58
CA ARG A 174 13.66 -5.12 -3.41
C ARG A 174 14.54 -4.69 -4.58
N ASP A 175 14.31 -3.49 -5.07
CA ASP A 175 15.07 -2.82 -6.11
C ASP A 175 15.55 -1.47 -5.56
N MET A 176 16.86 -1.37 -5.28
CA MET A 176 17.41 -0.19 -4.64
C MET A 176 17.40 1.03 -5.55
N ALA A 177 17.49 0.87 -6.86
CA ALA A 177 17.39 1.98 -7.80
C ALA A 177 15.99 2.58 -7.82
N TYR A 178 14.98 1.73 -7.83
CA TYR A 178 13.58 2.16 -7.71
C TYR A 178 13.34 2.88 -6.37
N GLU A 179 13.82 2.29 -5.28
CA GLU A 179 13.63 2.83 -3.93
C GLU A 179 14.26 4.21 -3.78
N GLU A 180 15.45 4.42 -4.31
CA GLU A 180 16.14 5.71 -4.28
C GLU A 180 15.33 6.80 -5.00
N GLU A 181 14.81 6.49 -6.18
CA GLU A 181 13.96 7.40 -6.93
C GLU A 181 12.62 7.67 -6.22
N LEU A 182 12.00 6.63 -5.67
CA LEU A 182 10.78 6.75 -4.89
C LEU A 182 10.97 7.69 -3.70
N ILE A 183 12.03 7.50 -2.93
CA ILE A 183 12.35 8.34 -1.77
C ILE A 183 12.57 9.80 -2.20
N ALA A 184 13.28 10.03 -3.30
CA ALA A 184 13.51 11.36 -3.81
C ALA A 184 12.21 12.08 -4.20
N LEU A 185 11.31 11.39 -4.88
CA LEU A 185 10.02 11.95 -5.30
C LEU A 185 9.07 12.17 -4.11
N GLU A 186 9.05 11.25 -3.16
CA GLU A 186 8.27 11.42 -1.94
C GLU A 186 8.81 12.56 -1.07
N ARG A 187 10.13 12.70 -0.98
CA ARG A 187 10.76 13.84 -0.27
C ARG A 187 10.37 15.16 -0.90
N ASP A 188 10.46 15.27 -2.23
CA ASP A 188 10.07 16.48 -2.95
C ASP A 188 8.60 16.83 -2.69
N PHE A 189 7.72 15.84 -2.78
CA PHE A 189 6.30 16.03 -2.47
C PHE A 189 6.08 16.54 -1.05
N TRP A 190 6.72 15.90 -0.07
CA TRP A 190 6.54 16.25 1.34
C TRP A 190 7.15 17.61 1.69
N GLU A 191 8.42 17.82 1.36
CA GLU A 191 9.17 19.02 1.76
C GLU A 191 8.81 20.26 0.94
N ASN A 192 8.58 20.10 -0.38
CA ASN A 192 8.36 21.24 -1.29
C ASN A 192 6.89 21.53 -1.56
N HIS A 193 5.97 20.65 -1.17
CA HIS A 193 4.54 20.86 -1.37
C HIS A 193 3.78 20.85 -0.05
N VAL A 194 3.80 19.75 0.70
CA VAL A 194 3.00 19.63 1.93
C VAL A 194 3.50 20.59 3.01
N LEU A 195 4.79 20.56 3.35
CA LEU A 195 5.35 21.41 4.41
C LEU A 195 5.33 22.89 4.06
N THR A 196 5.54 23.23 2.80
CA THR A 196 5.53 24.63 2.34
C THR A 196 4.13 25.14 1.98
N LYS A 197 3.15 24.25 1.99
CA LYS A 197 1.76 24.56 1.56
C LYS A 197 1.71 25.11 0.13
N THR A 198 2.53 24.54 -0.75
CA THR A 198 2.59 24.89 -2.16
C THR A 198 1.98 23.76 -2.98
N PRO A 199 0.76 23.93 -3.56
CA PRO A 199 0.10 22.86 -4.30
C PRO A 199 0.97 22.33 -5.44
N PRO A 200 1.00 21.00 -5.67
CA PRO A 200 1.61 20.44 -6.87
C PRO A 200 0.87 20.93 -8.13
N PRO A 201 1.53 20.94 -9.28
CA PRO A 201 0.87 21.35 -10.54
C PRO A 201 -0.30 20.43 -10.87
N TYR A 202 -1.25 20.95 -11.64
CA TYR A 202 -2.32 20.14 -12.21
C TYR A 202 -1.73 19.14 -13.20
N VAL A 203 -2.29 17.91 -13.18
CA VAL A 203 -1.99 16.90 -14.18
C VAL A 203 -2.99 17.09 -15.32
N GLU A 204 -2.50 17.38 -16.52
CA GLU A 204 -3.36 17.42 -17.70
C GLU A 204 -3.80 16.00 -18.06
N ALA A 205 -5.08 15.89 -18.34
CA ALA A 205 -5.67 14.61 -18.71
C ALA A 205 -5.18 14.12 -20.09
#